data_89b07e0f2798d80e80a7ec1da3617342
#
_entry.id   89b07e0f2798d80e80a7ec1da3617342
#
_cell.length_a   1.000
_cell.length_b   1.000
_cell.length_c   1.000
_cell.angle_alpha   90.00
_cell.angle_beta   90.00
_cell.angle_gamma   90.00
#
_symmetry.space_group_name_H-M   'P 1'
#
loop_
_entity.id
_entity.type
_entity.pdbx_description
1 polymer ?
#
loop_
_entity_poly.entity_id
_entity_poly.type
_entity_poly.pdbx_seq_one_letter_code
_entity_poly.pdbx_strand_id
1 'polypeptide(L)'
;MKTTMINMLLVLFVFYCGTVAFLFFKQNSFIFFSTGISKSQESLLRQFSHFEVNINHNGFDLHGWFIYREFSPEHPLVIYYGGNAEEISHNLFDLEKYEKESLLFMNYRGYGKSTGIPSQSSLFSDALYIFDHISDTYSIPSTNIILMGRSLGSSVAIYVAKQRHVKAVILITPFDSLINVAKDHYPFFPVKLLLMHAFDSVQIASEITTPMIAIIAGQDRIISNERSVNLVEHWGVKSHYVTIKDADHNSISDYPEYWNTIRLFLSKMAKSSV
;
A
#
# COMPACT_ATOMS: atom_id res chain seq x y z
N MET A 1 -43.74 -31.80 -5.52
CA MET A 1 -43.03 -30.71 -6.23
C MET A 1 -42.84 -29.45 -5.42
N LYS A 2 -43.92 -28.79 -4.89
CA LYS A 2 -43.75 -27.53 -4.12
C LYS A 2 -42.87 -27.69 -2.88
N THR A 3 -43.09 -28.73 -2.07
CA THR A 3 -42.30 -28.98 -0.84
C THR A 3 -40.84 -29.29 -1.13
N THR A 4 -40.52 -30.04 -2.18
CA THR A 4 -39.14 -30.34 -2.61
C THR A 4 -38.42 -29.07 -3.06
N MET A 5 -39.09 -28.18 -3.80
CA MET A 5 -38.58 -26.91 -4.25
C MET A 5 -38.30 -25.97 -3.06
N ILE A 6 -39.21 -25.89 -2.07
CA ILE A 6 -39.02 -25.08 -0.85
C ILE A 6 -37.84 -25.59 -0.05
N ASN A 7 -37.72 -26.92 0.14
CA ASN A 7 -36.57 -27.49 0.86
C ASN A 7 -35.24 -27.20 0.14
N MET A 8 -35.23 -27.26 -1.21
CA MET A 8 -34.04 -26.92 -1.99
C MET A 8 -33.63 -25.43 -1.82
N LEU A 9 -34.61 -24.52 -1.89
CA LEU A 9 -34.35 -23.08 -1.67
C LEU A 9 -33.85 -22.80 -0.24
N LEU A 10 -34.41 -23.50 0.76
CA LEU A 10 -33.97 -23.40 2.15
C LEU A 10 -32.51 -23.86 2.31
N VAL A 11 -32.14 -24.96 1.69
CA VAL A 11 -30.74 -25.47 1.72
C VAL A 11 -29.78 -24.45 1.05
N LEU A 12 -30.17 -23.91 -0.12
CA LEU A 12 -29.35 -22.86 -0.80
C LEU A 12 -29.23 -21.62 0.05
N PHE A 13 -30.31 -21.20 0.70
CA PHE A 13 -30.28 -20.03 1.59
C PHE A 13 -29.36 -20.24 2.79
N VAL A 14 -29.45 -21.40 3.45
CA VAL A 14 -28.60 -21.76 4.60
C VAL A 14 -27.11 -21.79 4.15
N PHE A 15 -26.85 -22.42 2.99
CA PHE A 15 -25.50 -22.45 2.41
C PHE A 15 -24.96 -21.03 2.13
N TYR A 16 -25.77 -20.18 1.51
CA TYR A 16 -25.41 -18.77 1.25
C TYR A 16 -25.11 -18.02 2.56
N CYS A 17 -25.97 -18.12 3.56
CA CYS A 17 -25.74 -17.48 4.87
C CYS A 17 -24.47 -18.02 5.57
N GLY A 18 -24.22 -19.32 5.46
CA GLY A 18 -22.99 -19.94 5.98
C GLY A 18 -21.74 -19.40 5.28
N THR A 19 -21.79 -19.24 3.94
CA THR A 19 -20.69 -18.67 3.17
C THR A 19 -20.46 -17.20 3.53
N VAL A 20 -21.52 -16.40 3.66
CA VAL A 20 -21.45 -15.00 4.11
C VAL A 20 -20.81 -14.90 5.49
N ALA A 21 -21.24 -15.71 6.45
CA ALA A 21 -20.65 -15.75 7.79
C ALA A 21 -19.17 -16.15 7.75
N PHE A 22 -18.82 -17.17 6.98
CA PHE A 22 -17.42 -17.60 6.81
C PHE A 22 -16.55 -16.47 6.26
N LEU A 23 -16.97 -15.79 5.19
CA LEU A 23 -16.26 -14.66 4.60
C LEU A 23 -16.12 -13.52 5.60
N PHE A 24 -17.16 -13.20 6.37
CA PHE A 24 -17.12 -12.16 7.39
C PHE A 24 -16.08 -12.46 8.47
N PHE A 25 -16.04 -13.67 9.03
CA PHE A 25 -15.08 -14.01 10.08
C PHE A 25 -13.65 -14.23 9.57
N LYS A 26 -13.49 -14.58 8.30
CA LYS A 26 -12.17 -14.85 7.69
C LYS A 26 -11.61 -13.70 6.86
N GLN A 27 -12.32 -12.58 6.74
CA GLN A 27 -11.92 -11.47 5.87
C GLN A 27 -10.49 -10.95 6.13
N ASN A 28 -10.03 -10.91 7.39
CA ASN A 28 -8.66 -10.51 7.68
C ASN A 28 -7.63 -11.40 6.97
N SER A 29 -7.85 -12.71 6.94
CA SER A 29 -6.96 -13.66 6.26
C SER A 29 -7.00 -13.53 4.72
N PHE A 30 -8.08 -12.94 4.18
CA PHE A 30 -8.22 -12.67 2.74
C PHE A 30 -7.70 -11.29 2.33
N ILE A 31 -7.59 -10.36 3.28
CA ILE A 31 -7.09 -9.01 3.03
C ILE A 31 -5.62 -8.91 3.37
N PHE A 32 -5.18 -9.51 4.48
CA PHE A 32 -3.81 -9.41 4.99
C PHE A 32 -3.11 -10.75 4.88
N PHE A 33 -2.30 -10.92 3.84
CA PHE A 33 -1.47 -12.10 3.65
C PHE A 33 -0.13 -11.92 4.35
N SER A 34 -0.16 -11.94 5.69
CA SER A 34 1.05 -11.80 6.50
C SER A 34 2.06 -12.88 6.16
N THR A 35 3.19 -12.47 5.62
CA THR A 35 4.32 -13.34 5.27
C THR A 35 5.52 -13.02 6.16
N GLY A 36 6.13 -14.05 6.72
CA GLY A 36 7.37 -13.94 7.47
C GLY A 36 8.60 -14.06 6.57
N ILE A 37 9.76 -13.73 7.12
CA ILE A 37 11.05 -13.92 6.44
C ILE A 37 11.47 -15.39 6.57
N SER A 38 11.72 -16.06 5.46
CA SER A 38 12.23 -17.45 5.47
C SER A 38 13.72 -17.49 5.84
N LYS A 39 14.20 -18.64 6.34
CA LYS A 39 15.62 -18.83 6.66
C LYS A 39 16.56 -18.57 5.48
N SER A 40 16.15 -18.89 4.27
CA SER A 40 16.91 -18.59 3.06
C SER A 40 17.00 -17.09 2.78
N GLN A 41 15.89 -16.37 2.95
CA GLN A 41 15.87 -14.91 2.85
C GLN A 41 16.74 -14.25 3.93
N GLU A 42 16.68 -14.70 5.19
CA GLU A 42 17.54 -14.19 6.27
C GLU A 42 19.02 -14.23 5.92
N SER A 43 19.46 -15.30 5.27
CA SER A 43 20.87 -15.42 4.80
C SER A 43 21.22 -14.34 3.79
N LEU A 44 20.33 -14.07 2.83
CA LEU A 44 20.54 -13.03 1.82
C LEU A 44 20.45 -11.61 2.42
N LEU A 45 19.62 -11.43 3.44
CA LEU A 45 19.41 -10.13 4.08
C LEU A 45 20.54 -9.71 5.03
N ARG A 46 21.45 -10.61 5.40
CA ARG A 46 22.58 -10.29 6.29
C ARG A 46 23.45 -9.13 5.77
N GLN A 47 23.58 -8.99 4.46
CA GLN A 47 24.31 -7.86 3.85
C GLN A 47 23.67 -6.50 4.12
N PHE A 48 22.35 -6.46 4.42
CA PHE A 48 21.59 -5.26 4.72
C PHE A 48 21.32 -5.06 6.21
N SER A 49 21.93 -5.89 7.09
CA SER A 49 21.68 -5.86 8.54
C SER A 49 22.02 -4.51 9.19
N HIS A 50 22.96 -3.77 8.62
CA HIS A 50 23.34 -2.43 9.09
C HIS A 50 22.29 -1.35 8.82
N PHE A 51 21.29 -1.63 7.98
CA PHE A 51 20.15 -0.76 7.74
C PHE A 51 18.90 -1.18 8.54
N GLU A 52 18.93 -2.34 9.25
CA GLU A 52 17.76 -2.80 10.00
C GLU A 52 17.39 -1.78 11.09
N VAL A 53 16.08 -1.52 11.19
CA VAL A 53 15.48 -0.67 12.23
C VAL A 53 14.30 -1.37 12.87
N ASN A 54 14.13 -1.11 14.18
CA ASN A 54 12.97 -1.55 14.94
C ASN A 54 12.37 -0.34 15.63
N ILE A 55 11.08 -0.14 15.42
CA ILE A 55 10.32 0.97 16.01
C ILE A 55 9.21 0.36 16.86
N ASN A 56 9.18 0.65 18.16
CA ASN A 56 8.08 0.20 19.02
C ASN A 56 6.93 1.21 18.97
N HIS A 57 5.74 0.72 18.65
CA HIS A 57 4.51 1.50 18.70
C HIS A 57 3.42 0.73 19.43
N ASN A 58 2.94 1.29 20.55
CA ASN A 58 1.88 0.71 21.38
C ASN A 58 2.16 -0.74 21.82
N GLY A 59 3.44 -1.05 22.14
CA GLY A 59 3.87 -2.38 22.58
C GLY A 59 4.07 -3.40 21.46
N PHE A 60 4.00 -2.98 20.20
CA PHE A 60 4.32 -3.82 19.05
C PHE A 60 5.62 -3.36 18.40
N ASP A 61 6.50 -4.30 18.09
CA ASP A 61 7.75 -4.02 17.39
C ASP A 61 7.50 -4.05 15.89
N LEU A 62 7.79 -2.95 15.23
CA LEU A 62 7.70 -2.77 13.79
C LEU A 62 9.12 -2.82 13.23
N HIS A 63 9.38 -3.80 12.40
CA HIS A 63 10.69 -4.08 11.82
C HIS A 63 10.76 -3.64 10.37
N GLY A 64 11.92 -3.12 9.98
CA GLY A 64 12.16 -2.70 8.61
C GLY A 64 13.61 -2.33 8.35
N TRP A 65 13.83 -1.55 7.31
CA TRP A 65 15.14 -1.07 6.89
C TRP A 65 15.10 0.41 6.59
N PHE A 66 16.07 1.16 7.10
CA PHE A 66 16.23 2.57 6.83
C PHE A 66 17.60 2.83 6.18
N ILE A 67 17.59 3.04 4.89
CA ILE A 67 18.74 3.42 4.10
C ILE A 67 18.84 4.94 4.17
N TYR A 68 19.47 5.42 5.24
CA TYR A 68 19.66 6.85 5.44
C TYR A 68 20.84 7.33 4.61
N ARG A 69 20.60 8.38 3.84
CA ARG A 69 21.61 9.19 3.18
C ARG A 69 21.55 10.59 3.76
N GLU A 70 22.66 11.30 3.78
CA GLU A 70 22.71 12.63 4.37
C GLU A 70 21.59 13.52 3.81
N PHE A 71 20.84 14.12 4.73
CA PHE A 71 19.67 14.92 4.38
C PHE A 71 20.08 16.13 3.54
N SER A 72 19.40 16.32 2.43
CA SER A 72 19.43 17.56 1.65
C SER A 72 18.02 17.79 1.05
N PRO A 73 17.61 19.04 0.82
CA PRO A 73 16.34 19.33 0.15
C PRO A 73 16.19 18.65 -1.22
N GLU A 74 17.32 18.37 -1.89
CA GLU A 74 17.38 17.70 -3.19
C GLU A 74 17.31 16.17 -3.09
N HIS A 75 17.52 15.60 -1.89
CA HIS A 75 17.52 14.17 -1.62
C HIS A 75 16.39 13.82 -0.64
N PRO A 76 15.16 13.65 -1.13
CA PRO A 76 14.03 13.37 -0.26
C PRO A 76 14.14 11.98 0.41
N LEU A 77 13.42 11.83 1.50
CA LEU A 77 13.11 10.52 2.05
C LEU A 77 11.90 9.94 1.31
N VAL A 78 12.03 8.73 0.79
CA VAL A 78 10.90 7.94 0.28
C VAL A 78 10.49 6.93 1.35
N ILE A 79 9.26 7.04 1.83
CA ILE A 79 8.64 6.03 2.69
C ILE A 79 7.77 5.13 1.83
N TYR A 80 8.08 3.84 1.77
CA TYR A 80 7.38 2.87 0.95
C TYR A 80 6.43 2.01 1.79
N TYR A 81 5.19 1.93 1.35
CA TYR A 81 4.13 1.10 1.90
C TYR A 81 3.82 -0.04 0.94
N GLY A 82 4.08 -1.26 1.36
CA GLY A 82 3.96 -2.46 0.54
C GLY A 82 2.52 -2.90 0.27
N GLY A 83 2.37 -3.86 -0.63
CA GLY A 83 1.09 -4.50 -0.94
C GLY A 83 0.64 -5.48 0.17
N ASN A 84 -0.55 -6.08 -0.02
CA ASN A 84 -1.19 -6.93 0.98
C ASN A 84 -0.47 -8.28 1.24
N ALA A 85 0.37 -8.74 0.32
CA ALA A 85 1.13 -9.99 0.43
C ALA A 85 2.65 -9.73 0.39
N GLU A 86 3.06 -8.48 0.58
CA GLU A 86 4.44 -8.06 0.39
C GLU A 86 5.19 -8.02 1.73
N GLU A 87 6.13 -8.96 1.90
CA GLU A 87 7.20 -8.81 2.88
C GLU A 87 8.23 -7.84 2.27
N ILE A 88 8.50 -6.75 2.99
CA ILE A 88 9.11 -5.54 2.42
C ILE A 88 10.57 -5.70 2.00
N SER A 89 11.28 -6.73 2.49
CA SER A 89 12.72 -6.89 2.26
C SER A 89 13.12 -7.10 0.80
N HIS A 90 12.17 -7.52 -0.04
CA HIS A 90 12.45 -7.66 -1.48
C HIS A 90 12.89 -6.35 -2.13
N ASN A 91 12.41 -5.22 -1.63
CA ASN A 91 12.77 -3.88 -2.15
C ASN A 91 14.24 -3.51 -1.91
N LEU A 92 14.93 -4.21 -1.01
CA LEU A 92 16.37 -4.00 -0.77
C LEU A 92 17.25 -4.40 -1.95
N PHE A 93 16.76 -5.28 -2.83
CA PHE A 93 17.49 -5.69 -4.01
C PHE A 93 17.38 -4.70 -5.17
N ASP A 94 16.50 -3.70 -5.03
CA ASP A 94 16.29 -2.62 -6.00
C ASP A 94 16.89 -1.27 -5.57
N LEU A 95 17.72 -1.25 -4.52
CA LEU A 95 18.33 0.00 -3.99
C LEU A 95 19.12 0.78 -5.04
N GLU A 96 19.69 0.11 -6.04
CA GLU A 96 20.40 0.72 -7.16
C GLU A 96 19.50 1.50 -8.12
N LYS A 97 18.19 1.27 -8.07
CA LYS A 97 17.19 2.01 -8.88
C LYS A 97 16.95 3.42 -8.33
N TYR A 98 17.32 3.68 -7.07
CA TYR A 98 17.23 4.96 -6.40
C TYR A 98 18.62 5.62 -6.38
N GLU A 99 18.70 6.85 -6.86
CA GLU A 99 20.01 7.54 -7.04
C GLU A 99 20.51 8.15 -5.73
N LYS A 100 19.70 8.98 -5.10
CA LYS A 100 20.12 9.85 -3.99
C LYS A 100 19.13 9.86 -2.81
N GLU A 101 17.97 9.28 -2.98
CA GLU A 101 16.91 9.28 -1.99
C GLU A 101 17.30 8.45 -0.76
N SER A 102 16.96 8.92 0.44
CA SER A 102 16.87 8.04 1.60
C SER A 102 15.62 7.17 1.46
N LEU A 103 15.67 5.93 1.93
CA LEU A 103 14.60 4.96 1.74
C LEU A 103 14.20 4.34 3.07
N LEU A 104 12.92 4.34 3.38
CA LEU A 104 12.37 3.65 4.54
C LEU A 104 11.40 2.56 4.07
N PHE A 105 11.72 1.32 4.40
CA PHE A 105 10.90 0.14 4.16
C PHE A 105 10.50 -0.46 5.50
N MET A 106 9.22 -0.41 5.86
CA MET A 106 8.73 -0.96 7.13
C MET A 106 7.68 -2.03 6.91
N ASN A 107 7.85 -3.19 7.52
CA ASN A 107 6.85 -4.24 7.54
C ASN A 107 5.63 -3.81 8.36
N TYR A 108 4.43 -4.07 7.85
CA TYR A 108 3.21 -3.95 8.65
C TYR A 108 3.23 -4.91 9.85
N ARG A 109 2.38 -4.65 10.84
CA ARG A 109 2.15 -5.60 11.93
C ARG A 109 1.87 -7.00 11.40
N GLY A 110 2.54 -8.01 11.96
CA GLY A 110 2.40 -9.40 11.57
C GLY A 110 3.13 -9.78 10.26
N TYR A 111 3.82 -8.84 9.59
CA TYR A 111 4.65 -9.11 8.40
C TYR A 111 6.13 -9.12 8.77
N GLY A 112 6.92 -9.91 8.06
CA GLY A 112 8.35 -10.03 8.28
C GLY A 112 8.68 -10.40 9.72
N LYS A 113 9.44 -9.54 10.41
CA LYS A 113 9.76 -9.66 11.84
C LYS A 113 8.87 -8.76 12.73
N SER A 114 7.93 -8.01 12.15
CA SER A 114 7.02 -7.16 12.92
C SER A 114 6.01 -7.99 13.71
N THR A 115 5.76 -7.60 14.97
CA THR A 115 4.82 -8.29 15.85
C THR A 115 3.38 -7.79 15.66
N GLY A 116 2.40 -8.47 16.25
CA GLY A 116 1.00 -8.07 16.27
C GLY A 116 0.17 -8.62 15.10
N ILE A 117 -1.04 -8.07 14.95
CA ILE A 117 -2.03 -8.48 13.95
C ILE A 117 -2.40 -7.28 13.09
N PRO A 118 -2.38 -7.41 11.76
CA PRO A 118 -2.73 -6.32 10.87
C PRO A 118 -4.24 -6.04 10.86
N SER A 119 -4.57 -4.77 10.73
CA SER A 119 -5.91 -4.25 10.48
C SER A 119 -5.77 -2.90 9.78
N GLN A 120 -6.83 -2.40 9.14
CA GLN A 120 -6.80 -1.05 8.57
C GLN A 120 -6.38 0.01 9.59
N SER A 121 -6.97 -0.04 10.79
CA SER A 121 -6.67 0.93 11.86
C SER A 121 -5.23 0.83 12.35
N SER A 122 -4.68 -0.39 12.49
CA SER A 122 -3.29 -0.56 12.89
C SER A 122 -2.31 -0.11 11.81
N LEU A 123 -2.56 -0.44 10.52
CA LEU A 123 -1.72 0.02 9.42
C LEU A 123 -1.67 1.56 9.35
N PHE A 124 -2.81 2.22 9.49
CA PHE A 124 -2.90 3.68 9.47
C PHE A 124 -2.20 4.32 10.68
N SER A 125 -2.45 3.79 11.88
CA SER A 125 -1.83 4.29 13.11
C SER A 125 -0.31 4.11 13.09
N ASP A 126 0.18 2.94 12.66
CA ASP A 126 1.60 2.66 12.59
C ASP A 126 2.29 3.51 11.53
N ALA A 127 1.66 3.70 10.37
CA ALA A 127 2.21 4.51 9.29
C ALA A 127 2.38 5.98 9.72
N LEU A 128 1.41 6.55 10.43
CA LEU A 128 1.53 7.91 10.98
C LEU A 128 2.64 7.99 12.03
N TYR A 129 2.68 7.02 12.96
CA TYR A 129 3.69 7.01 14.01
C TYR A 129 5.11 6.88 13.44
N ILE A 130 5.31 5.96 12.48
CA ILE A 130 6.59 5.78 11.78
C ILE A 130 6.99 7.07 11.07
N PHE A 131 6.06 7.69 10.36
CA PHE A 131 6.30 8.96 9.67
C PHE A 131 6.80 10.03 10.63
N ASP A 132 6.07 10.28 11.72
CA ASP A 132 6.41 11.29 12.72
C ASP A 132 7.73 10.94 13.42
N HIS A 133 7.91 9.70 13.85
CA HIS A 133 9.11 9.22 14.53
C HIS A 133 10.38 9.41 13.68
N ILE A 134 10.35 9.06 12.42
CA ILE A 134 11.51 9.23 11.51
C ILE A 134 11.75 10.70 11.20
N SER A 135 10.70 11.47 10.92
CA SER A 135 10.79 12.91 10.68
C SER A 135 11.47 13.63 11.85
N ASP A 136 11.02 13.35 13.08
CA ASP A 136 11.54 13.98 14.29
C ASP A 136 12.95 13.50 14.63
N THR A 137 13.18 12.19 14.63
CA THR A 137 14.48 11.59 15.03
C THR A 137 15.62 12.04 14.14
N TYR A 138 15.37 12.15 12.82
CA TYR A 138 16.40 12.51 11.84
C TYR A 138 16.28 13.96 11.37
N SER A 139 15.37 14.75 11.97
CA SER A 139 15.13 16.16 11.62
C SER A 139 14.86 16.34 10.14
N ILE A 140 14.11 15.42 9.52
CA ILE A 140 13.72 15.48 8.11
C ILE A 140 12.38 16.24 8.02
N PRO A 141 12.35 17.42 7.38
CA PRO A 141 11.10 18.15 7.20
C PRO A 141 10.06 17.29 6.45
N SER A 142 8.83 17.29 6.91
CA SER A 142 7.73 16.55 6.28
C SER A 142 7.56 16.91 4.79
N THR A 143 7.83 18.18 4.46
CA THR A 143 7.85 18.70 3.08
C THR A 143 9.00 18.16 2.22
N ASN A 144 9.91 17.36 2.79
CA ASN A 144 10.94 16.62 2.05
C ASN A 144 10.74 15.09 2.10
N ILE A 145 9.56 14.64 2.50
CA ILE A 145 9.17 13.23 2.50
C ILE A 145 8.24 12.96 1.33
N ILE A 146 8.53 11.92 0.55
CA ILE A 146 7.68 11.38 -0.52
C ILE A 146 7.10 10.06 -0.04
N LEU A 147 5.79 9.89 -0.17
CA LEU A 147 5.13 8.63 0.14
C LEU A 147 4.98 7.81 -1.13
N MET A 148 5.37 6.55 -1.08
CA MET A 148 5.18 5.60 -2.17
C MET A 148 4.36 4.43 -1.67
N GLY A 149 3.24 4.13 -2.32
CA GLY A 149 2.37 3.03 -1.90
C GLY A 149 1.96 2.13 -3.05
N ARG A 150 2.06 0.81 -2.85
CA ARG A 150 1.67 -0.19 -3.83
C ARG A 150 0.42 -0.93 -3.40
N SER A 151 -0.58 -1.05 -4.27
CA SER A 151 -1.80 -1.83 -4.02
C SER A 151 -2.44 -1.40 -2.68
N LEU A 152 -2.54 -2.27 -1.69
CA LEU A 152 -3.02 -1.95 -0.33
C LEU A 152 -2.26 -0.75 0.26
N GLY A 153 -0.95 -0.69 0.07
CA GLY A 153 -0.09 0.39 0.55
C GLY A 153 -0.42 1.74 -0.07
N SER A 154 -1.07 1.79 -1.25
CA SER A 154 -1.54 3.05 -1.82
C SER A 154 -2.54 3.74 -0.90
N SER A 155 -3.47 2.98 -0.28
CA SER A 155 -4.43 3.53 0.68
C SER A 155 -3.75 4.00 1.98
N VAL A 156 -2.66 3.34 2.40
CA VAL A 156 -1.87 3.79 3.56
C VAL A 156 -1.15 5.09 3.24
N ALA A 157 -0.50 5.20 2.07
CA ALA A 157 0.16 6.42 1.62
C ALA A 157 -0.83 7.60 1.51
N ILE A 158 -2.02 7.35 0.95
CA ILE A 158 -3.09 8.35 0.84
C ILE A 158 -3.55 8.82 2.21
N TYR A 159 -3.75 7.88 3.15
CA TYR A 159 -4.16 8.23 4.52
C TYR A 159 -3.10 9.12 5.21
N VAL A 160 -1.81 8.80 5.09
CA VAL A 160 -0.74 9.62 5.65
C VAL A 160 -0.68 11.00 4.97
N ALA A 161 -0.78 11.06 3.63
CA ALA A 161 -0.80 12.32 2.87
C ALA A 161 -1.99 13.23 3.23
N LYS A 162 -3.13 12.65 3.67
CA LYS A 162 -4.26 13.42 4.20
C LYS A 162 -3.96 14.03 5.59
N GLN A 163 -3.17 13.35 6.40
CA GLN A 163 -2.88 13.74 7.79
C GLN A 163 -1.59 14.57 7.93
N ARG A 164 -0.71 14.54 6.94
CA ARG A 164 0.60 15.21 6.97
C ARG A 164 0.89 15.92 5.65
N HIS A 165 1.50 17.07 5.74
CA HIS A 165 2.05 17.74 4.56
C HIS A 165 3.28 17.00 4.08
N VAL A 166 3.24 16.45 2.88
CA VAL A 166 4.35 15.72 2.27
C VAL A 166 4.72 16.34 0.92
N LYS A 167 5.94 16.06 0.45
CA LYS A 167 6.46 16.60 -0.81
C LYS A 167 5.68 16.12 -2.02
N ALA A 168 5.41 14.82 -2.08
CA ALA A 168 4.69 14.18 -3.19
C ALA A 168 4.19 12.79 -2.79
N VAL A 169 3.34 12.21 -3.65
CA VAL A 169 2.82 10.85 -3.50
C VAL A 169 3.02 10.08 -4.80
N ILE A 170 3.51 8.84 -4.71
CA ILE A 170 3.62 7.88 -5.82
C ILE A 170 2.71 6.70 -5.49
N LEU A 171 1.74 6.43 -6.34
CA LEU A 171 0.79 5.35 -6.18
C LEU A 171 1.00 4.29 -7.27
N ILE A 172 1.16 3.05 -6.86
CA ILE A 172 1.44 1.93 -7.75
C ILE A 172 0.25 0.98 -7.69
N THR A 173 -0.39 0.71 -8.82
CA THR A 173 -1.62 -0.09 -8.92
C THR A 173 -2.64 0.27 -7.83
N PRO A 174 -2.97 1.59 -7.66
CA PRO A 174 -3.86 2.03 -6.60
C PRO A 174 -5.32 1.68 -6.89
N PHE A 175 -6.16 1.79 -5.86
CA PHE A 175 -7.61 1.60 -5.98
C PHE A 175 -8.39 2.69 -5.21
N ASP A 176 -9.62 2.91 -5.64
CA ASP A 176 -10.56 3.88 -5.06
C ASP A 176 -11.03 3.44 -3.66
N SER A 177 -11.49 2.19 -3.52
CA SER A 177 -11.80 1.58 -2.23
C SER A 177 -11.76 0.05 -2.31
N LEU A 178 -11.39 -0.60 -1.21
CA LEU A 178 -11.41 -2.07 -1.14
C LEU A 178 -12.83 -2.62 -1.24
N ILE A 179 -13.84 -1.83 -0.83
CA ILE A 179 -15.25 -2.18 -1.04
C ILE A 179 -15.57 -2.32 -2.51
N ASN A 180 -15.11 -1.38 -3.35
CA ASN A 180 -15.38 -1.42 -4.78
C ASN A 180 -14.62 -2.56 -5.47
N VAL A 181 -13.34 -2.76 -5.14
CA VAL A 181 -12.57 -3.90 -5.62
C VAL A 181 -13.26 -5.22 -5.26
N ALA A 182 -13.68 -5.37 -4.00
CA ALA A 182 -14.37 -6.59 -3.57
C ALA A 182 -15.74 -6.77 -4.25
N LYS A 183 -16.47 -5.71 -4.58
CA LYS A 183 -17.72 -5.80 -5.37
C LYS A 183 -17.47 -6.29 -6.79
N ASP A 184 -16.38 -5.88 -7.42
CA ASP A 184 -16.04 -6.34 -8.77
C ASP A 184 -15.80 -7.85 -8.80
N HIS A 185 -15.16 -8.39 -7.75
CA HIS A 185 -14.88 -9.84 -7.64
C HIS A 185 -16.03 -10.65 -7.05
N TYR A 186 -16.87 -10.05 -6.19
CA TYR A 186 -17.92 -10.73 -5.42
C TYR A 186 -19.28 -10.03 -5.55
N PRO A 187 -19.83 -9.87 -6.78
CA PRO A 187 -21.03 -9.06 -7.03
C PRO A 187 -22.31 -9.61 -6.36
N PHE A 188 -22.32 -10.89 -6.00
CA PHE A 188 -23.48 -11.54 -5.35
C PHE A 188 -23.47 -11.46 -3.82
N PHE A 189 -22.46 -10.84 -3.23
CA PHE A 189 -22.33 -10.68 -1.79
C PHE A 189 -22.58 -9.23 -1.35
N PRO A 190 -23.20 -8.99 -0.21
CA PRO A 190 -23.42 -7.63 0.30
C PRO A 190 -22.12 -7.03 0.91
N VAL A 191 -21.08 -6.90 0.08
CA VAL A 191 -19.71 -6.51 0.47
C VAL A 191 -19.70 -5.26 1.35
N LYS A 192 -20.50 -4.24 1.00
CA LYS A 192 -20.57 -2.98 1.78
C LYS A 192 -20.99 -3.19 3.24
N LEU A 193 -21.79 -4.22 3.52
CA LEU A 193 -22.26 -4.53 4.88
C LEU A 193 -21.29 -5.44 5.64
N LEU A 194 -20.50 -6.22 4.90
CA LEU A 194 -19.66 -7.27 5.49
C LEU A 194 -18.22 -6.82 5.71
N LEU A 195 -17.69 -5.94 4.85
CA LEU A 195 -16.28 -5.57 4.86
C LEU A 195 -15.99 -4.58 5.99
N MET A 196 -15.15 -5.00 6.96
CA MET A 196 -14.71 -4.16 8.08
C MET A 196 -13.56 -3.22 7.70
N HIS A 197 -12.82 -3.54 6.66
CA HIS A 197 -11.64 -2.81 6.19
C HIS A 197 -11.93 -2.18 4.83
N ALA A 198 -12.55 -1.02 4.82
CA ALA A 198 -13.02 -0.35 3.61
C ALA A 198 -11.88 0.18 2.74
N PHE A 199 -10.78 0.65 3.34
CA PHE A 199 -9.70 1.39 2.69
C PHE A 199 -10.25 2.36 1.63
N ASP A 200 -11.17 3.23 2.07
CA ASP A 200 -11.94 4.12 1.19
C ASP A 200 -11.13 5.37 0.86
N SER A 201 -10.20 5.21 -0.06
CA SER A 201 -9.24 6.24 -0.45
C SER A 201 -9.89 7.38 -1.22
N VAL A 202 -10.88 7.09 -2.05
CA VAL A 202 -11.53 8.11 -2.88
C VAL A 202 -12.28 9.15 -2.06
N GLN A 203 -12.83 8.76 -0.90
CA GLN A 203 -13.51 9.71 -0.01
C GLN A 203 -12.61 10.85 0.47
N ILE A 204 -11.31 10.58 0.68
CA ILE A 204 -10.37 11.56 1.22
C ILE A 204 -9.46 12.16 0.16
N ALA A 205 -9.41 11.57 -1.03
CA ALA A 205 -8.50 11.98 -2.12
C ALA A 205 -8.72 13.44 -2.56
N SER A 206 -9.97 13.91 -2.61
CA SER A 206 -10.33 15.28 -3.02
C SER A 206 -9.81 16.38 -2.08
N GLU A 207 -9.46 16.00 -0.85
CA GLU A 207 -8.94 16.93 0.15
C GLU A 207 -7.40 17.01 0.16
N ILE A 208 -6.73 16.18 -0.66
CA ILE A 208 -5.26 16.11 -0.71
C ILE A 208 -4.76 16.97 -1.87
N THR A 209 -4.02 18.03 -1.53
CA THR A 209 -3.46 18.98 -2.51
C THR A 209 -2.00 18.68 -2.87
N THR A 210 -1.43 17.63 -2.33
CA THR A 210 -0.05 17.17 -2.62
C THR A 210 0.07 16.65 -4.05
N PRO A 211 1.14 17.01 -4.80
CA PRO A 211 1.40 16.46 -6.12
C PRO A 211 1.45 14.92 -6.11
N MET A 212 0.80 14.29 -7.08
CA MET A 212 0.74 12.83 -7.15
C MET A 212 0.96 12.34 -8.57
N ILE A 213 1.57 11.14 -8.68
CA ILE A 213 1.57 10.32 -9.89
C ILE A 213 1.07 8.92 -9.56
N ALA A 214 0.24 8.35 -10.44
CA ALA A 214 -0.14 6.95 -10.35
C ALA A 214 0.47 6.14 -11.50
N ILE A 215 0.88 4.90 -11.21
CA ILE A 215 1.37 3.92 -12.18
C ILE A 215 0.39 2.77 -12.20
N ILE A 216 -0.24 2.54 -13.35
CA ILE A 216 -1.35 1.58 -13.54
C ILE A 216 -0.86 0.43 -14.40
N ALA A 217 -1.16 -0.79 -14.01
CA ALA A 217 -0.89 -1.99 -14.81
C ALA A 217 -2.04 -2.20 -15.82
N GLY A 218 -1.72 -2.22 -17.12
CA GLY A 218 -2.72 -2.28 -18.18
C GLY A 218 -3.48 -3.60 -18.23
N GLN A 219 -2.88 -4.70 -17.75
CA GLN A 219 -3.47 -6.04 -17.70
C GLN A 219 -3.81 -6.47 -16.26
N ASP A 220 -4.03 -5.51 -15.35
CA ASP A 220 -4.39 -5.80 -13.97
C ASP A 220 -5.73 -6.53 -13.87
N ARG A 221 -5.70 -7.74 -13.30
CA ARG A 221 -6.88 -8.57 -13.05
C ARG A 221 -7.30 -8.60 -11.57
N ILE A 222 -6.52 -7.93 -10.72
CA ILE A 222 -6.80 -7.81 -9.29
C ILE A 222 -7.52 -6.49 -9.02
N ILE A 223 -6.98 -5.39 -9.56
CA ILE A 223 -7.58 -4.06 -9.47
C ILE A 223 -7.86 -3.58 -10.89
N SER A 224 -9.14 -3.44 -11.24
CA SER A 224 -9.48 -2.92 -12.55
C SER A 224 -8.95 -1.50 -12.76
N ASN A 225 -8.50 -1.19 -13.97
CA ASN A 225 -7.99 0.14 -14.31
C ASN A 225 -8.99 1.25 -13.98
N GLU A 226 -10.29 0.96 -14.05
CA GLU A 226 -11.35 1.89 -13.66
C GLU A 226 -11.21 2.33 -12.20
N ARG A 227 -10.84 1.43 -11.27
CA ARG A 227 -10.64 1.76 -9.84
C ARG A 227 -9.46 2.69 -9.63
N SER A 228 -8.38 2.48 -10.37
CA SER A 228 -7.21 3.34 -10.32
C SER A 228 -7.48 4.72 -10.91
N VAL A 229 -8.13 4.77 -12.07
CA VAL A 229 -8.48 6.03 -12.76
C VAL A 229 -9.46 6.83 -11.94
N ASN A 230 -10.50 6.19 -11.38
CA ASN A 230 -11.47 6.84 -10.50
C ASN A 230 -10.80 7.54 -9.31
N LEU A 231 -9.82 6.90 -8.69
CA LEU A 231 -9.05 7.53 -7.61
C LEU A 231 -8.27 8.77 -8.09
N VAL A 232 -7.59 8.68 -9.25
CA VAL A 232 -6.78 9.78 -9.79
C VAL A 232 -7.68 10.98 -10.18
N GLU A 233 -8.83 10.73 -10.76
CA GLU A 233 -9.80 11.77 -11.14
C GLU A 233 -10.38 12.51 -9.94
N HIS A 234 -10.46 11.87 -8.77
CA HIS A 234 -10.93 12.47 -7.52
C HIS A 234 -9.82 13.10 -6.67
N TRP A 235 -8.56 13.09 -7.13
CA TRP A 235 -7.47 13.73 -6.39
C TRP A 235 -7.64 15.24 -6.35
N GLY A 236 -7.38 15.89 -5.19
CA GLY A 236 -7.70 17.30 -4.95
C GLY A 236 -6.96 18.31 -5.82
N VAL A 237 -5.91 17.91 -6.53
CA VAL A 237 -5.22 18.70 -7.55
C VAL A 237 -5.08 17.90 -8.83
N LYS A 238 -4.86 18.60 -9.96
CA LYS A 238 -4.65 17.92 -11.24
C LYS A 238 -3.49 16.94 -11.13
N SER A 239 -3.79 15.66 -11.27
CA SER A 239 -2.86 14.56 -11.15
C SER A 239 -2.72 13.81 -12.47
N HIS A 240 -1.66 13.03 -12.58
CA HIS A 240 -1.34 12.29 -13.79
C HIS A 240 -1.18 10.81 -13.46
N TYR A 241 -1.43 9.97 -14.45
CA TYR A 241 -1.09 8.56 -14.37
C TYR A 241 -0.38 8.10 -15.64
N VAL A 242 0.38 7.02 -15.48
CA VAL A 242 1.03 6.30 -16.57
C VAL A 242 0.51 4.87 -16.55
N THR A 243 0.06 4.37 -17.69
CA THR A 243 -0.36 2.96 -17.82
C THR A 243 0.72 2.17 -18.54
N ILE A 244 1.25 1.15 -17.87
CA ILE A 244 2.17 0.18 -18.46
C ILE A 244 1.32 -0.92 -19.09
N LYS A 245 1.15 -0.84 -20.41
CA LYS A 245 0.12 -1.55 -21.17
C LYS A 245 0.10 -3.06 -20.98
N ASP A 246 1.28 -3.67 -20.95
CA ASP A 246 1.43 -5.13 -20.93
C ASP A 246 1.70 -5.70 -19.52
N ALA A 247 1.83 -4.82 -18.53
CA ALA A 247 2.05 -5.22 -17.14
C ALA A 247 0.77 -5.73 -16.48
N ASP A 248 0.89 -6.75 -15.65
CA ASP A 248 -0.12 -7.15 -14.67
C ASP A 248 0.18 -6.56 -13.28
N HIS A 249 -0.69 -6.84 -12.32
CA HIS A 249 -0.59 -6.32 -10.94
C HIS A 249 0.75 -6.61 -10.26
N ASN A 250 1.31 -7.78 -10.52
CA ASN A 250 2.50 -8.26 -9.83
C ASN A 250 3.80 -8.03 -10.62
N SER A 251 3.72 -8.01 -11.94
CA SER A 251 4.88 -7.84 -12.84
C SER A 251 5.21 -6.38 -13.17
N ILE A 252 4.46 -5.41 -12.66
CA ILE A 252 4.61 -3.99 -13.06
C ILE A 252 6.02 -3.46 -12.85
N SER A 253 6.73 -3.90 -11.80
CA SER A 253 8.11 -3.49 -11.50
C SER A 253 9.17 -4.10 -12.42
N ASP A 254 8.81 -5.11 -13.21
CA ASP A 254 9.72 -5.75 -14.16
C ASP A 254 9.91 -4.92 -15.44
N TYR A 255 9.05 -3.93 -15.66
CA TYR A 255 9.05 -3.07 -16.83
C TYR A 255 9.95 -1.84 -16.63
N PRO A 256 10.82 -1.52 -17.61
CA PRO A 256 11.68 -0.33 -17.53
C PRO A 256 10.89 0.98 -17.36
N GLU A 257 9.69 1.07 -17.92
CA GLU A 257 8.79 2.23 -17.83
C GLU A 257 8.40 2.54 -16.40
N TYR A 258 8.26 1.53 -15.54
CA TYR A 258 7.96 1.69 -14.11
C TYR A 258 9.05 2.50 -13.42
N TRP A 259 10.30 2.05 -13.52
CA TRP A 259 11.44 2.72 -12.89
C TRP A 259 11.73 4.07 -13.52
N ASN A 260 11.58 4.21 -14.83
CA ASN A 260 11.73 5.48 -15.53
C ASN A 260 10.71 6.51 -15.03
N THR A 261 9.45 6.10 -14.85
CA THR A 261 8.39 6.98 -14.34
C THR A 261 8.71 7.45 -12.92
N ILE A 262 9.13 6.55 -12.03
CA ILE A 262 9.51 6.89 -10.66
C ILE A 262 10.67 7.86 -10.66
N ARG A 263 11.77 7.58 -11.36
CA ARG A 263 12.97 8.44 -11.42
C ARG A 263 12.66 9.83 -11.96
N LEU A 264 11.90 9.93 -13.04
CA LEU A 264 11.50 11.21 -13.61
C LEU A 264 10.66 12.02 -12.62
N PHE A 265 9.74 11.38 -11.92
CA PHE A 265 8.92 12.07 -10.93
C PHE A 265 9.74 12.52 -9.72
N LEU A 266 10.60 11.66 -9.17
CA LEU A 266 11.52 12.01 -8.06
C LEU A 266 12.44 13.19 -8.45
N SER A 267 13.05 13.14 -9.63
CA SER A 267 13.89 14.24 -10.15
C SER A 267 13.12 15.57 -10.33
N LYS A 268 11.85 15.49 -10.76
CA LYS A 268 10.99 16.67 -10.85
C LYS A 268 10.70 17.26 -9.47
N MET A 269 10.40 16.42 -8.49
CA MET A 269 10.12 16.86 -7.12
C MET A 269 11.36 17.39 -6.39
N ALA A 270 12.55 16.88 -6.69
CA ALA A 270 13.79 17.42 -6.18
C ALA A 270 14.03 18.87 -6.62
N LYS A 271 13.73 19.19 -7.88
CA LYS A 271 13.92 20.55 -8.47
C LYS A 271 12.87 21.57 -8.02
N SER A 272 11.70 21.16 -7.60
CA SER A 272 10.61 22.06 -7.19
C SER A 272 10.76 22.64 -5.78
N SER A 273 11.90 22.44 -5.15
CA SER A 273 12.22 22.90 -3.77
C SER A 273 13.04 24.22 -3.76
N VAL A 274 13.20 24.88 -4.91
CA VAL A 274 13.91 26.17 -5.06
C VAL A 274 12.90 27.32 -5.21
#